data_6d152470866e65d53147726e2490d2b9
#
_entry.id   6d152470866e65d53147726e2490d2b9
#
_cell.length_a   1.000
_cell.length_b   1.000
_cell.length_c   1.000
_cell.angle_alpha   90.00
_cell.angle_beta   90.00
_cell.angle_gamma   90.00
#
_symmetry.space_group_name_H-M   'P 1'
#
loop_
_entity.id
_entity.type
_entity.pdbx_description
1 polymer ?
#
loop_
_entity_poly.entity_id
_entity_poly.type
_entity_poly.pdbx_seq_one_letter_code
_entity_poly.pdbx_strand_id
1 'polypeptide(L)'
;MDLCRNAQAVLPDVVRPGETTLLFLPMAHVFARFISVLCISGGVKVGHQGDSKTVAPAMQSFHPTFLLAVPRVFEKVYNSAEQRAESGGKGKIFRAAAETAVAWSMADEAGKVPLGLALKHKVFDALVYKKLRAAMGGEVKYAVSGGAPLGTRLGHFYRAIGLTVLEGYGLTETTAPATIGRPSKVKIGKVGYALPGTKVAIAKDGEILLGGYNIMRGYWRNPEATADAIRNGWFHSGDIGELDSDGFLSITGRKKELLVTAGGKNVAPAPLEDPLRANPLIGQAVVIGDQKPFIAALISLDAEMLPIWLGNNGGDKSMSVSEAAKTDLVRNEIQRAVDEVNRSVSKAESIRKFVIIETELTEESGHLTPSLKIKRNQVMSDFSPVVDEIYGSGPSTVEAAVNG
;
A
#
# COMPACT_ATOMS: atom_id res chain seq x y z
N MET A 1 8.39 -26.93 1.26
CA MET A 1 9.74 -26.93 0.66
C MET A 1 9.75 -26.49 -0.80
N ASP A 2 8.86 -27.04 -1.66
CA ASP A 2 8.88 -26.71 -3.10
C ASP A 2 8.57 -25.24 -3.39
N LEU A 3 7.64 -24.62 -2.67
CA LEU A 3 7.35 -23.19 -2.81
C LEU A 3 8.57 -22.32 -2.48
N CYS A 4 9.33 -22.67 -1.44
CA CYS A 4 10.56 -21.96 -1.09
C CYS A 4 11.63 -22.11 -2.20
N ARG A 5 11.80 -23.31 -2.76
CA ARG A 5 12.73 -23.53 -3.88
C ARG A 5 12.33 -22.75 -5.12
N ASN A 6 11.03 -22.67 -5.41
CA ASN A 6 10.52 -21.92 -6.55
C ASN A 6 10.68 -20.41 -6.33
N ALA A 7 10.45 -19.91 -5.11
CA ALA A 7 10.71 -18.52 -4.78
C ALA A 7 12.21 -18.17 -4.88
N GLN A 8 13.11 -19.04 -4.39
CA GLN A 8 14.56 -18.87 -4.55
C GLN A 8 14.98 -18.85 -6.02
N ALA A 9 14.41 -19.73 -6.85
CA ALA A 9 14.71 -19.78 -8.28
C ALA A 9 14.34 -18.49 -9.04
N VAL A 10 13.33 -17.76 -8.58
CA VAL A 10 12.93 -16.48 -9.20
C VAL A 10 13.52 -15.25 -8.51
N LEU A 11 14.10 -15.43 -7.32
CA LEU A 11 14.75 -14.39 -6.52
C LEU A 11 16.21 -14.76 -6.15
N PRO A 12 17.06 -15.20 -7.11
CA PRO A 12 18.39 -15.72 -6.81
C PRO A 12 19.33 -14.67 -6.21
N ASP A 13 19.09 -13.38 -6.50
CA ASP A 13 19.87 -12.25 -5.99
C ASP A 13 19.36 -11.69 -4.65
N VAL A 14 18.21 -12.19 -4.18
CA VAL A 14 17.58 -11.72 -2.95
C VAL A 14 17.67 -12.75 -1.83
N VAL A 15 17.44 -14.03 -2.16
CA VAL A 15 17.35 -15.13 -1.18
C VAL A 15 18.50 -16.11 -1.39
N ARG A 16 19.67 -15.78 -0.83
CA ARG A 16 20.89 -16.61 -0.91
C ARG A 16 21.74 -16.45 0.36
N PRO A 17 22.70 -17.36 0.59
CA PRO A 17 23.64 -17.23 1.70
C PRO A 17 24.40 -15.89 1.67
N GLY A 18 24.55 -15.27 2.83
CA GLY A 18 25.21 -13.98 2.99
C GLY A 18 24.26 -12.77 2.98
N GLU A 19 23.07 -12.91 2.44
CA GLU A 19 22.06 -11.84 2.50
C GLU A 19 21.42 -11.78 3.89
N THR A 20 20.86 -10.60 4.24
CA THR A 20 20.30 -10.32 5.55
C THR A 20 18.95 -9.63 5.43
N THR A 21 18.02 -9.95 6.32
CA THR A 21 16.73 -9.25 6.38
C THR A 21 16.29 -9.03 7.83
N LEU A 22 15.59 -7.91 8.07
CA LEU A 22 14.95 -7.61 9.34
C LEU A 22 13.45 -7.93 9.23
N LEU A 23 12.98 -8.88 10.03
CA LEU A 23 11.58 -9.31 10.06
C LEU A 23 10.87 -8.63 11.23
N PHE A 24 9.91 -7.78 10.92
CA PHE A 24 9.08 -7.04 11.87
C PHE A 24 7.58 -7.21 11.62
N LEU A 25 7.22 -8.02 10.61
CA LEU A 25 5.82 -8.36 10.35
C LEU A 25 5.32 -9.45 11.31
N PRO A 26 4.02 -9.47 11.67
CA PRO A 26 3.45 -10.46 12.57
C PRO A 26 3.62 -11.89 12.03
N MET A 27 4.23 -12.77 12.83
CA MET A 27 4.45 -14.18 12.48
C MET A 27 3.16 -15.01 12.38
N ALA A 28 2.05 -14.49 12.91
CA ALA A 28 0.73 -15.08 12.72
C ALA A 28 0.24 -14.94 11.26
N HIS A 29 0.74 -13.96 10.52
CA HIS A 29 0.39 -13.75 9.11
C HIS A 29 1.25 -14.64 8.20
N VAL A 30 0.61 -15.25 7.18
CA VAL A 30 1.28 -16.18 6.23
C VAL A 30 2.50 -15.56 5.56
N PHE A 31 2.48 -14.26 5.25
CA PHE A 31 3.58 -13.58 4.57
C PHE A 31 4.88 -13.63 5.41
N ALA A 32 4.82 -13.18 6.67
CA ALA A 32 5.99 -13.24 7.57
C ALA A 32 6.47 -14.68 7.81
N ARG A 33 5.53 -15.59 8.04
CA ARG A 33 5.83 -17.02 8.26
C ARG A 33 6.51 -17.65 7.04
N PHE A 34 5.98 -17.41 5.84
CA PHE A 34 6.58 -17.91 4.60
C PHE A 34 8.01 -17.41 4.43
N ILE A 35 8.24 -16.11 4.63
CA ILE A 35 9.57 -15.51 4.50
C ILE A 35 10.54 -16.06 5.55
N SER A 36 10.10 -16.26 6.79
CA SER A 36 10.95 -16.91 7.81
C SER A 36 11.44 -18.27 7.35
N VAL A 37 10.55 -19.11 6.81
CA VAL A 37 10.90 -20.43 6.27
C VAL A 37 11.78 -20.31 5.02
N LEU A 38 11.48 -19.35 4.14
CA LEU A 38 12.26 -19.08 2.92
C LEU A 38 13.68 -18.66 3.26
N CYS A 39 13.87 -17.79 4.25
CA CYS A 39 15.20 -17.35 4.72
C CYS A 39 16.01 -18.52 5.31
N ILE A 40 15.40 -19.37 6.12
CA ILE A 40 16.05 -20.59 6.64
C ILE A 40 16.49 -21.49 5.47
N SER A 41 15.59 -21.72 4.50
CA SER A 41 15.89 -22.54 3.31
C SER A 41 16.99 -21.93 2.43
N GLY A 42 17.10 -20.61 2.36
CA GLY A 42 18.06 -19.87 1.55
C GLY A 42 19.37 -19.52 2.26
N GLY A 43 19.54 -19.89 3.54
CA GLY A 43 20.74 -19.52 4.33
C GLY A 43 20.86 -18.01 4.58
N VAL A 44 19.73 -17.29 4.62
CA VAL A 44 19.67 -15.86 4.88
C VAL A 44 19.69 -15.60 6.39
N LYS A 45 20.45 -14.60 6.83
CA LYS A 45 20.44 -14.15 8.22
C LYS A 45 19.21 -13.29 8.51
N VAL A 46 18.42 -13.69 9.50
CA VAL A 46 17.19 -12.97 9.88
C VAL A 46 17.36 -12.32 11.24
N GLY A 47 17.16 -11.00 11.31
CA GLY A 47 16.93 -10.26 12.55
C GLY A 47 15.43 -10.16 12.81
N HIS A 48 15.03 -10.21 14.08
CA HIS A 48 13.63 -10.03 14.48
C HIS A 48 13.44 -8.75 15.28
N GLN A 49 12.42 -7.97 14.93
CA GLN A 49 12.02 -6.76 15.65
C GLN A 49 10.51 -6.77 15.87
N GLY A 50 10.09 -6.92 17.14
CA GLY A 50 8.67 -7.00 17.49
C GLY A 50 7.97 -5.66 17.63
N ASP A 51 8.72 -4.57 17.85
CA ASP A 51 8.17 -3.23 18.03
C ASP A 51 8.32 -2.41 16.75
N SER A 52 7.20 -2.05 16.12
CA SER A 52 7.16 -1.26 14.90
C SER A 52 7.78 0.14 15.04
N LYS A 53 7.76 0.73 16.26
CA LYS A 53 8.31 2.06 16.54
C LYS A 53 9.84 2.08 16.50
N THR A 54 10.47 0.94 16.73
CA THR A 54 11.94 0.80 16.77
C THR A 54 12.53 0.14 15.51
N VAL A 55 11.72 -0.09 14.48
CA VAL A 55 12.18 -0.71 13.22
C VAL A 55 13.26 0.15 12.53
N ALA A 56 13.11 1.48 12.47
CA ALA A 56 14.07 2.34 11.80
C ALA A 56 15.46 2.34 12.45
N PRO A 57 15.62 2.49 13.79
CA PRO A 57 16.89 2.27 14.46
C PRO A 57 17.45 0.86 14.27
N ALA A 58 16.60 -0.17 14.31
CA ALA A 58 17.01 -1.54 14.11
C ALA A 58 17.56 -1.78 12.69
N MET A 59 16.95 -1.20 11.65
CA MET A 59 17.49 -1.25 10.27
C MET A 59 18.91 -0.63 10.20
N GLN A 60 19.13 0.50 10.87
CA GLN A 60 20.43 1.18 10.87
C GLN A 60 21.54 0.38 11.57
N SER A 61 21.20 -0.41 12.59
CA SER A 61 22.18 -1.24 13.32
C SER A 61 22.38 -2.61 12.70
N PHE A 62 21.35 -3.17 12.06
CA PHE A 62 21.36 -4.53 11.49
C PHE A 62 21.88 -4.57 10.04
N HIS A 63 21.75 -3.47 9.28
CA HIS A 63 22.15 -3.34 7.89
C HIS A 63 21.52 -4.43 6.98
N PRO A 64 20.19 -4.50 6.87
CA PRO A 64 19.56 -5.50 6.01
C PRO A 64 19.90 -5.25 4.54
N THR A 65 20.09 -6.34 3.76
CA THR A 65 20.33 -6.25 2.32
C THR A 65 19.05 -6.30 1.51
N PHE A 66 17.99 -6.87 2.09
CA PHE A 66 16.63 -6.76 1.58
C PHE A 66 15.60 -6.63 2.71
N LEU A 67 14.44 -6.11 2.39
CA LEU A 67 13.34 -5.90 3.35
C LEU A 67 12.07 -6.60 2.90
N LEU A 68 11.25 -6.92 3.89
CA LEU A 68 9.86 -7.32 3.68
C LEU A 68 8.97 -6.34 4.41
N ALA A 69 8.07 -5.73 3.68
CA ALA A 69 7.18 -4.77 4.28
C ALA A 69 5.83 -4.72 3.57
N VAL A 70 4.83 -4.23 4.26
CA VAL A 70 3.56 -3.81 3.66
C VAL A 70 3.71 -2.38 3.12
N PRO A 71 2.89 -1.94 2.15
CA PRO A 71 2.97 -0.61 1.56
C PRO A 71 3.03 0.54 2.56
N ARG A 72 2.29 0.44 3.67
CA ARG A 72 2.25 1.45 4.73
C ARG A 72 3.63 1.77 5.32
N VAL A 73 4.54 0.81 5.35
CA VAL A 73 5.91 1.04 5.83
C VAL A 73 6.68 1.98 4.88
N PHE A 74 6.55 1.75 3.58
CA PHE A 74 7.17 2.61 2.56
C PHE A 74 6.56 4.02 2.57
N GLU A 75 5.24 4.15 2.72
CA GLU A 75 4.55 5.43 2.90
C GLU A 75 5.09 6.17 4.13
N LYS A 76 5.15 5.52 5.29
CA LYS A 76 5.69 6.12 6.52
C LYS A 76 7.14 6.58 6.38
N VAL A 77 8.00 5.79 5.73
CA VAL A 77 9.40 6.17 5.48
C VAL A 77 9.48 7.41 4.59
N TYR A 78 8.73 7.44 3.48
CA TYR A 78 8.68 8.58 2.59
C TYR A 78 8.15 9.83 3.30
N ASN A 79 6.98 9.74 3.94
CA ASN A 79 6.31 10.85 4.61
C ASN A 79 7.16 11.41 5.76
N SER A 80 7.79 10.55 6.57
CA SER A 80 8.69 10.96 7.65
C SER A 80 9.91 11.71 7.12
N ALA A 81 10.46 11.27 5.99
CA ALA A 81 11.59 11.94 5.38
C ALA A 81 11.21 13.32 4.81
N GLU A 82 10.04 13.43 4.17
CA GLU A 82 9.50 14.68 3.68
C GLU A 82 9.24 15.68 4.81
N GLN A 83 8.56 15.26 5.88
CA GLN A 83 8.25 16.11 7.02
C GLN A 83 9.50 16.57 7.76
N ARG A 84 10.53 15.72 7.90
CA ARG A 84 11.84 16.13 8.43
C ARG A 84 12.54 17.15 7.54
N ALA A 85 12.42 17.00 6.23
CA ALA A 85 12.98 17.97 5.28
C ALA A 85 12.25 19.32 5.37
N GLU A 86 10.91 19.33 5.53
CA GLU A 86 10.12 20.53 5.77
C GLU A 86 10.53 21.24 7.05
N SER A 87 10.58 20.51 8.18
CA SER A 87 11.02 21.05 9.47
C SER A 87 12.43 21.66 9.42
N GLY A 88 13.29 21.13 8.54
CA GLY A 88 14.65 21.63 8.29
C GLY A 88 14.75 22.72 7.20
N GLY A 89 13.64 23.28 6.72
CA GLY A 89 13.60 24.27 5.64
C GLY A 89 14.04 23.75 4.25
N LYS A 90 14.08 22.42 4.07
CA LYS A 90 14.54 21.73 2.84
C LYS A 90 13.41 21.03 2.09
N GLY A 91 12.16 21.26 2.46
CA GLY A 91 11.01 20.60 1.87
C GLY A 91 10.91 20.77 0.34
N LYS A 92 11.16 21.99 -0.19
CA LYS A 92 11.19 22.24 -1.62
C LYS A 92 12.26 21.39 -2.34
N ILE A 93 13.41 21.20 -1.71
CA ILE A 93 14.50 20.36 -2.26
C ILE A 93 14.07 18.89 -2.27
N PHE A 94 13.45 18.42 -1.18
CA PHE A 94 12.95 17.06 -1.10
C PHE A 94 11.89 16.77 -2.16
N ARG A 95 10.90 17.65 -2.32
CA ARG A 95 9.84 17.50 -3.36
C ARG A 95 10.43 17.48 -4.77
N ALA A 96 11.33 18.43 -5.10
CA ALA A 96 12.01 18.43 -6.39
C ALA A 96 12.85 17.17 -6.63
N ALA A 97 13.46 16.61 -5.58
CA ALA A 97 14.17 15.34 -5.65
C ALA A 97 13.19 14.17 -5.90
N ALA A 98 12.07 14.13 -5.17
CA ALA A 98 11.04 13.09 -5.33
C ALA A 98 10.43 13.09 -6.74
N GLU A 99 10.06 14.25 -7.26
CA GLU A 99 9.57 14.42 -8.64
C GLU A 99 10.61 13.95 -9.68
N THR A 100 11.88 14.34 -9.45
CA THR A 100 12.99 13.93 -10.34
C THR A 100 13.19 12.40 -10.29
N ALA A 101 13.08 11.80 -9.12
CA ALA A 101 13.17 10.34 -8.95
C ALA A 101 12.09 9.61 -9.74
N VAL A 102 10.83 10.02 -9.57
CA VAL A 102 9.70 9.44 -10.30
C VAL A 102 9.88 9.60 -11.81
N ALA A 103 10.17 10.81 -12.27
CA ALA A 103 10.37 11.08 -13.69
C ALA A 103 11.54 10.28 -14.29
N TRP A 104 12.65 10.15 -13.53
CA TRP A 104 13.81 9.35 -13.95
C TRP A 104 13.43 7.86 -14.09
N SER A 105 12.75 7.30 -13.11
CA SER A 105 12.35 5.89 -13.13
C SER A 105 11.36 5.58 -14.26
N MET A 106 10.42 6.48 -14.53
CA MET A 106 9.48 6.34 -15.67
C MET A 106 10.20 6.40 -17.01
N ALA A 107 11.16 7.33 -17.16
CA ALA A 107 11.96 7.46 -18.37
C ALA A 107 12.89 6.25 -18.59
N ASP A 108 13.45 5.68 -17.51
CA ASP A 108 14.26 4.47 -17.53
C ASP A 108 13.43 3.24 -17.92
N GLU A 109 12.21 3.10 -17.38
CA GLU A 109 11.27 2.04 -17.77
C GLU A 109 10.85 2.14 -19.25
N ALA A 110 10.73 3.36 -19.78
CA ALA A 110 10.49 3.62 -21.20
C ALA A 110 11.76 3.43 -22.09
N GLY A 111 12.88 3.08 -21.49
CA GLY A 111 14.14 2.81 -22.20
C GLY A 111 14.93 4.02 -22.67
N LYS A 112 14.54 5.25 -22.29
CA LYS A 112 15.22 6.50 -22.70
C LYS A 112 15.19 7.57 -21.60
N VAL A 113 16.32 7.74 -20.92
CA VAL A 113 16.49 8.81 -19.93
C VAL A 113 17.15 10.03 -20.57
N PRO A 114 16.51 11.24 -20.59
CA PRO A 114 17.12 12.46 -21.07
C PRO A 114 18.36 12.84 -20.25
N LEU A 115 19.44 13.32 -20.90
CA LEU A 115 20.71 13.68 -20.23
C LEU A 115 20.52 14.69 -19.08
N GLY A 116 19.68 15.71 -19.26
CA GLY A 116 19.38 16.70 -18.20
C GLY A 116 18.70 16.06 -16.99
N LEU A 117 17.82 15.09 -17.21
CA LEU A 117 17.15 14.36 -16.14
C LEU A 117 18.13 13.42 -15.41
N ALA A 118 19.02 12.74 -16.14
CA ALA A 118 20.06 11.91 -15.56
C ALA A 118 21.03 12.72 -14.69
N LEU A 119 21.43 13.93 -15.14
CA LEU A 119 22.28 14.82 -14.35
C LEU A 119 21.56 15.32 -13.08
N LYS A 120 20.31 15.75 -13.19
CA LYS A 120 19.47 16.13 -12.03
C LYS A 120 19.37 14.99 -11.03
N HIS A 121 19.08 13.77 -11.49
CA HIS A 121 18.99 12.59 -10.64
C HIS A 121 20.29 12.35 -9.88
N LYS A 122 21.44 12.46 -10.54
CA LYS A 122 22.77 12.28 -9.92
C LYS A 122 23.06 13.35 -8.86
N VAL A 123 22.65 14.59 -9.07
CA VAL A 123 22.76 15.66 -8.07
C VAL A 123 21.88 15.35 -6.85
N PHE A 124 20.64 14.95 -7.06
CA PHE A 124 19.75 14.59 -5.95
C PHE A 124 20.14 13.29 -5.27
N ASP A 125 20.87 12.40 -5.94
CA ASP A 125 21.43 11.23 -5.28
C ASP A 125 22.38 11.62 -4.15
N ALA A 126 23.30 12.55 -4.42
CA ALA A 126 24.23 13.05 -3.40
C ALA A 126 23.54 13.86 -2.28
N LEU A 127 22.53 14.65 -2.60
CA LEU A 127 21.88 15.56 -1.66
C LEU A 127 20.81 14.88 -0.80
N VAL A 128 20.04 13.94 -1.39
CA VAL A 128 18.82 13.38 -0.79
C VAL A 128 18.85 11.85 -0.75
N TYR A 129 19.01 11.15 -1.89
CA TYR A 129 18.74 9.72 -1.97
C TYR A 129 19.74 8.88 -1.16
N LYS A 130 21.01 9.26 -1.13
CA LYS A 130 22.03 8.62 -0.28
C LYS A 130 21.64 8.64 1.20
N LYS A 131 21.03 9.74 1.68
CA LYS A 131 20.57 9.85 3.07
C LYS A 131 19.37 8.97 3.37
N LEU A 132 18.46 8.83 2.39
CA LEU A 132 17.32 7.92 2.50
C LEU A 132 17.76 6.46 2.56
N ARG A 133 18.71 6.07 1.69
CA ARG A 133 19.30 4.72 1.76
C ARG A 133 19.98 4.47 3.10
N ALA A 134 20.77 5.42 3.59
CA ALA A 134 21.41 5.32 4.90
C ALA A 134 20.40 5.16 6.05
N ALA A 135 19.26 5.86 5.99
CA ALA A 135 18.20 5.71 6.99
C ALA A 135 17.56 4.31 7.00
N MET A 136 17.63 3.57 5.89
CA MET A 136 17.19 2.18 5.76
C MET A 136 18.29 1.15 6.02
N GLY A 137 19.44 1.56 6.57
CA GLY A 137 20.59 0.69 6.86
C GLY A 137 21.71 0.74 5.83
N GLY A 138 21.54 1.42 4.70
CA GLY A 138 22.59 1.68 3.70
C GLY A 138 22.81 0.57 2.67
N GLU A 139 22.41 -0.67 2.95
CA GLU A 139 22.70 -1.85 2.12
C GLU A 139 21.48 -2.44 1.41
N VAL A 140 20.28 -1.94 1.69
CA VAL A 140 19.04 -2.45 1.10
C VAL A 140 18.99 -2.19 -0.40
N LYS A 141 18.96 -3.25 -1.18
CA LYS A 141 18.86 -3.21 -2.66
C LYS A 141 17.46 -3.57 -3.15
N TYR A 142 16.82 -4.50 -2.46
CA TYR A 142 15.50 -5.02 -2.80
C TYR A 142 14.56 -4.92 -1.62
N ALA A 143 13.29 -4.76 -1.90
CA ALA A 143 12.24 -4.99 -0.93
C ALA A 143 11.14 -5.83 -1.56
N VAL A 144 10.51 -6.70 -0.77
CA VAL A 144 9.31 -7.42 -1.19
C VAL A 144 8.12 -6.76 -0.50
N SER A 145 7.20 -6.27 -1.30
CA SER A 145 5.95 -5.66 -0.83
C SER A 145 4.76 -6.56 -1.13
N GLY A 146 3.88 -6.72 -0.19
CA GLY A 146 2.67 -7.51 -0.37
C GLY A 146 1.55 -7.14 0.59
N GLY A 147 0.37 -7.70 0.36
CA GLY A 147 -0.80 -7.51 1.20
C GLY A 147 -1.69 -6.34 0.81
N ALA A 148 -1.18 -5.33 0.10
CA ALA A 148 -1.90 -4.23 -0.53
C ALA A 148 -1.05 -3.65 -1.66
N PRO A 149 -1.59 -2.83 -2.59
CA PRO A 149 -0.82 -2.13 -3.62
C PRO A 149 0.12 -1.08 -3.00
N LEU A 150 1.34 -0.95 -3.55
CA LEU A 150 2.30 0.09 -3.12
C LEU A 150 1.96 1.47 -3.68
N GLY A 151 1.26 1.52 -4.79
CA GLY A 151 1.05 2.75 -5.54
C GLY A 151 2.23 3.09 -6.46
N THR A 152 1.88 3.47 -7.70
CA THR A 152 2.84 3.66 -8.80
C THR A 152 3.91 4.71 -8.48
N ARG A 153 3.51 5.82 -7.85
CA ARG A 153 4.41 6.92 -7.48
C ARG A 153 5.53 6.45 -6.55
N LEU A 154 5.19 5.74 -5.49
CA LEU A 154 6.18 5.23 -4.54
C LEU A 154 7.05 4.13 -5.14
N GLY A 155 6.47 3.25 -5.97
CA GLY A 155 7.24 2.24 -6.70
C GLY A 155 8.33 2.87 -7.55
N HIS A 156 8.01 3.89 -8.36
CA HIS A 156 8.99 4.65 -9.15
C HIS A 156 9.99 5.40 -8.27
N PHE A 157 9.53 6.04 -7.20
CA PHE A 157 10.40 6.77 -6.27
C PHE A 157 11.46 5.84 -5.67
N TYR A 158 11.05 4.72 -5.08
CA TYR A 158 11.98 3.77 -4.44
C TYR A 158 12.94 3.14 -5.45
N ARG A 159 12.45 2.77 -6.64
CA ARG A 159 13.32 2.28 -7.73
C ARG A 159 14.40 3.28 -8.09
N ALA A 160 14.04 4.56 -8.24
CA ALA A 160 14.98 5.62 -8.61
C ALA A 160 16.03 5.89 -7.53
N ILE A 161 15.69 5.75 -6.26
CA ILE A 161 16.67 5.93 -5.18
C ILE A 161 17.54 4.68 -4.93
N GLY A 162 17.42 3.63 -5.75
CA GLY A 162 18.24 2.43 -5.67
C GLY A 162 17.66 1.31 -4.81
N LEU A 163 16.39 1.39 -4.41
CA LEU A 163 15.66 0.32 -3.74
C LEU A 163 14.56 -0.21 -4.66
N THR A 164 14.79 -1.35 -5.29
CA THR A 164 13.76 -1.97 -6.15
C THR A 164 12.74 -2.71 -5.29
N VAL A 165 11.49 -2.24 -5.32
CA VAL A 165 10.39 -2.92 -4.63
C VAL A 165 9.76 -3.94 -5.57
N LEU A 166 9.80 -5.20 -5.16
CA LEU A 166 9.21 -6.34 -5.84
C LEU A 166 7.83 -6.57 -5.23
N GLU A 167 6.79 -6.14 -5.94
CA GLU A 167 5.42 -6.40 -5.49
C GLU A 167 5.06 -7.87 -5.73
N GLY A 168 4.39 -8.48 -4.75
CA GLY A 168 3.89 -9.84 -4.82
C GLY A 168 2.44 -9.93 -4.39
N TYR A 169 1.72 -10.87 -5.00
CA TYR A 169 0.34 -11.16 -4.69
C TYR A 169 0.16 -12.61 -4.26
N GLY A 170 -0.66 -12.78 -3.26
CA GLY A 170 -1.08 -14.08 -2.77
C GLY A 170 -1.93 -13.95 -1.51
N LEU A 171 -2.47 -15.08 -1.09
CA LEU A 171 -3.39 -15.20 0.04
C LEU A 171 -2.87 -16.27 1.01
N THR A 172 -3.52 -16.40 2.15
CA THR A 172 -3.28 -17.52 3.07
C THR A 172 -3.58 -18.85 2.36
N GLU A 173 -4.63 -18.86 1.56
CA GLU A 173 -5.11 -19.97 0.75
C GLU A 173 -4.14 -20.40 -0.36
N THR A 174 -3.18 -19.54 -0.71
CA THR A 174 -2.11 -19.84 -1.67
C THR A 174 -0.74 -20.06 -1.02
N THR A 175 -0.69 -20.16 0.30
CA THR A 175 0.54 -20.33 1.10
C THR A 175 1.54 -19.18 0.89
N ALA A 176 1.07 -17.94 0.83
CA ALA A 176 1.72 -16.70 0.52
C ALA A 176 1.85 -16.43 -1.01
N PRO A 177 3.02 -16.19 -1.67
CA PRO A 177 3.01 -15.63 -3.00
C PRO A 177 2.51 -16.63 -4.05
N ALA A 178 1.52 -16.20 -4.83
CA ALA A 178 1.13 -16.81 -6.10
C ALA A 178 1.87 -16.15 -7.28
N THR A 179 2.08 -14.83 -7.19
CA THR A 179 2.89 -14.06 -8.15
C THR A 179 3.89 -13.17 -7.42
N ILE A 180 4.98 -12.81 -8.09
CA ILE A 180 6.00 -11.88 -7.59
C ILE A 180 6.76 -11.21 -8.73
N GLY A 181 7.13 -9.95 -8.53
CA GLY A 181 8.09 -9.23 -9.37
C GLY A 181 9.48 -9.89 -9.32
N ARG A 182 10.22 -9.84 -10.40
CA ARG A 182 11.60 -10.39 -10.49
C ARG A 182 12.59 -9.23 -10.60
N PRO A 183 13.78 -9.30 -9.93
CA PRO A 183 14.79 -8.26 -10.05
C PRO A 183 15.16 -7.89 -11.49
N SER A 184 15.21 -8.88 -12.37
CA SER A 184 15.55 -8.71 -13.79
C SER A 184 14.42 -8.14 -14.65
N LYS A 185 13.18 -8.14 -14.18
CA LYS A 185 12.02 -7.68 -14.95
C LYS A 185 10.92 -7.18 -14.00
N VAL A 186 10.95 -5.88 -13.73
CA VAL A 186 9.98 -5.18 -12.87
C VAL A 186 9.13 -4.26 -13.73
N LYS A 187 7.81 -4.32 -13.58
CA LYS A 187 6.86 -3.31 -14.04
C LYS A 187 6.20 -2.71 -12.81
N ILE A 188 6.33 -1.41 -12.63
CA ILE A 188 5.75 -0.72 -11.49
C ILE A 188 4.21 -0.75 -11.56
N GLY A 189 3.56 -1.00 -10.42
CA GLY A 189 2.09 -1.14 -10.33
C GLY A 189 1.57 -2.52 -10.77
N LYS A 190 2.46 -3.49 -10.99
CA LYS A 190 2.13 -4.88 -11.29
C LYS A 190 2.67 -5.81 -10.21
N VAL A 191 1.92 -6.86 -9.89
CA VAL A 191 2.30 -7.84 -8.85
C VAL A 191 3.09 -9.02 -9.42
N GLY A 192 3.74 -8.81 -10.55
CA GLY A 192 4.67 -9.75 -11.15
C GLY A 192 4.04 -10.90 -11.91
N TYR A 193 4.82 -11.97 -12.03
CA TYR A 193 4.46 -13.21 -12.72
C TYR A 193 4.08 -14.32 -11.77
N ALA A 194 3.33 -15.28 -12.24
CA ALA A 194 3.11 -16.54 -11.53
C ALA A 194 4.45 -17.19 -11.13
N LEU A 195 4.51 -17.66 -9.88
CA LEU A 195 5.62 -18.51 -9.44
C LEU A 195 5.60 -19.85 -10.21
N PRO A 196 6.78 -20.47 -10.44
CA PRO A 196 6.82 -21.80 -11.03
C PRO A 196 5.90 -22.77 -10.31
N GLY A 197 5.06 -23.49 -11.08
CA GLY A 197 4.05 -24.40 -10.53
C GLY A 197 2.73 -23.76 -10.08
N THR A 198 2.62 -22.44 -10.13
CA THR A 198 1.36 -21.69 -9.95
C THR A 198 0.78 -21.33 -11.32
N LYS A 199 -0.52 -21.41 -11.43
CA LYS A 199 -1.29 -20.99 -12.62
C LYS A 199 -2.15 -19.80 -12.25
N VAL A 200 -2.24 -18.81 -13.15
CA VAL A 200 -3.11 -17.64 -13.02
C VAL A 200 -3.98 -17.55 -14.25
N ALA A 201 -5.28 -17.36 -14.07
CA ALA A 201 -6.23 -17.09 -15.12
C ALA A 201 -7.17 -15.97 -14.70
N ILE A 202 -7.80 -15.31 -15.67
CA ILE A 202 -8.83 -14.30 -15.42
C ILE A 202 -10.17 -14.86 -15.91
N ALA A 203 -11.14 -14.90 -15.02
CA ALA A 203 -12.51 -15.32 -15.35
C ALA A 203 -13.23 -14.26 -16.20
N LYS A 204 -14.38 -14.61 -16.76
CA LYS A 204 -15.17 -13.69 -17.60
C LYS A 204 -15.63 -12.41 -16.87
N ASP A 205 -15.80 -12.49 -15.56
CA ASP A 205 -16.19 -11.37 -14.70
C ASP A 205 -14.98 -10.60 -14.12
N GLY A 206 -13.77 -10.91 -14.59
CA GLY A 206 -12.53 -10.30 -14.15
C GLY A 206 -11.92 -10.91 -12.89
N GLU A 207 -12.53 -11.95 -12.29
CA GLU A 207 -11.99 -12.59 -11.09
C GLU A 207 -10.66 -13.31 -11.39
N ILE A 208 -9.67 -13.11 -10.53
CA ILE A 208 -8.39 -13.81 -10.58
C ILE A 208 -8.59 -15.23 -10.07
N LEU A 209 -8.33 -16.21 -10.94
CA LEU A 209 -8.35 -17.64 -10.63
C LEU A 209 -6.92 -18.14 -10.44
N LEU A 210 -6.69 -18.89 -9.38
CA LEU A 210 -5.39 -19.43 -9.04
C LEU A 210 -5.42 -20.96 -9.02
N GLY A 211 -4.37 -21.59 -9.54
CA GLY A 211 -4.22 -23.04 -9.55
C GLY A 211 -2.79 -23.44 -9.29
N GLY A 212 -2.59 -24.67 -8.84
CA GLY A 212 -1.26 -25.20 -8.56
C GLY A 212 -1.17 -25.89 -7.20
N TYR A 213 0.00 -26.44 -6.91
CA TYR A 213 0.25 -27.19 -5.67
C TYR A 213 0.36 -26.30 -4.41
N ASN A 214 0.47 -24.99 -4.57
CA ASN A 214 0.48 -23.99 -3.49
C ASN A 214 -0.94 -23.66 -2.98
N ILE A 215 -1.99 -24.10 -3.67
CA ILE A 215 -3.37 -23.90 -3.24
C ILE A 215 -3.67 -24.80 -2.03
N MET A 216 -4.37 -24.24 -1.05
CA MET A 216 -4.82 -24.96 0.14
C MET A 216 -5.68 -26.17 -0.23
N ARG A 217 -5.73 -27.18 0.64
CA ARG A 217 -6.64 -28.32 0.47
C ARG A 217 -8.09 -27.98 0.79
N GLY A 218 -8.32 -26.97 1.62
CA GLY A 218 -9.63 -26.50 2.03
C GLY A 218 -9.62 -25.84 3.40
N TYR A 219 -10.74 -25.26 3.77
CA TYR A 219 -10.96 -24.67 5.08
C TYR A 219 -11.24 -25.75 6.13
N TRP A 220 -10.61 -25.61 7.28
CA TRP A 220 -10.74 -26.59 8.37
C TRP A 220 -12.20 -26.70 8.84
N ARG A 221 -12.75 -27.91 8.81
CA ARG A 221 -14.13 -28.22 9.21
C ARG A 221 -15.20 -27.36 8.51
N ASN A 222 -14.93 -26.87 7.31
CA ASN A 222 -15.86 -26.06 6.53
C ASN A 222 -15.84 -26.51 5.06
N PRO A 223 -16.48 -27.66 4.75
CA PRO A 223 -16.52 -28.18 3.39
C PRO A 223 -17.33 -27.33 2.42
N GLU A 224 -18.35 -26.63 2.90
CA GLU A 224 -19.18 -25.74 2.09
C GLU A 224 -18.36 -24.54 1.57
N ALA A 225 -17.70 -23.79 2.47
CA ALA A 225 -16.82 -22.70 2.07
C ALA A 225 -15.65 -23.19 1.19
N THR A 226 -15.18 -24.45 1.40
CA THR A 226 -14.15 -25.04 0.53
C THR A 226 -14.68 -25.27 -0.88
N ALA A 227 -15.87 -25.82 -1.03
CA ALA A 227 -16.50 -26.06 -2.34
C ALA A 227 -16.81 -24.74 -3.06
N ASP A 228 -17.16 -23.68 -2.33
CA ASP A 228 -17.36 -22.34 -2.89
C ASP A 228 -16.06 -21.70 -3.36
N ALA A 229 -14.97 -21.90 -2.62
CA ALA A 229 -13.67 -21.30 -2.95
C ALA A 229 -12.91 -22.08 -4.02
N ILE A 230 -13.04 -23.42 -4.08
CA ILE A 230 -12.31 -24.27 -5.02
C ILE A 230 -13.30 -24.97 -5.94
N ARG A 231 -13.36 -24.50 -7.19
CA ARG A 231 -14.29 -25.02 -8.21
C ARG A 231 -13.54 -25.40 -9.47
N ASN A 232 -13.82 -26.57 -10.01
CA ASN A 232 -13.22 -27.07 -11.26
C ASN A 232 -11.66 -27.03 -11.26
N GLY A 233 -11.05 -27.27 -10.11
CA GLY A 233 -9.57 -27.25 -9.95
C GLY A 233 -8.95 -25.86 -9.85
N TRP A 234 -9.76 -24.80 -9.75
CA TRP A 234 -9.33 -23.42 -9.58
C TRP A 234 -9.79 -22.87 -8.23
N PHE A 235 -8.89 -22.17 -7.56
CA PHE A 235 -9.22 -21.34 -6.40
C PHE A 235 -9.73 -19.98 -6.89
N HIS A 236 -10.90 -19.61 -6.45
CA HIS A 236 -11.56 -18.33 -6.70
C HIS A 236 -11.12 -17.33 -5.64
N SER A 237 -10.26 -16.41 -6.03
CA SER A 237 -9.60 -15.50 -5.07
C SER A 237 -10.53 -14.42 -4.49
N GLY A 238 -11.60 -14.10 -5.22
CA GLY A 238 -12.45 -12.94 -4.93
C GLY A 238 -11.79 -11.60 -5.27
N ASP A 239 -10.56 -11.59 -5.79
CA ASP A 239 -9.88 -10.40 -6.27
C ASP A 239 -10.11 -10.23 -7.77
N ILE A 240 -10.22 -8.98 -8.24
CA ILE A 240 -10.40 -8.62 -9.65
C ILE A 240 -9.08 -8.14 -10.20
N GLY A 241 -8.76 -8.56 -11.43
CA GLY A 241 -7.50 -8.16 -12.05
C GLY A 241 -7.43 -8.49 -13.53
N GLU A 242 -6.26 -8.25 -14.08
CA GLU A 242 -5.95 -8.45 -15.48
C GLU A 242 -4.53 -8.96 -15.70
N LEU A 243 -4.30 -9.72 -16.75
CA LEU A 243 -2.98 -10.10 -17.24
C LEU A 243 -2.67 -9.26 -18.47
N ASP A 244 -1.50 -8.62 -18.49
CA ASP A 244 -1.02 -7.95 -19.70
C ASP A 244 -0.43 -8.96 -20.70
N SER A 245 -0.11 -8.47 -21.91
CA SER A 245 0.47 -9.28 -22.99
C SER A 245 1.81 -9.96 -22.62
N ASP A 246 2.51 -9.42 -21.64
CA ASP A 246 3.77 -9.98 -21.14
C ASP A 246 3.56 -10.97 -19.98
N GLY A 247 2.33 -11.15 -19.52
CA GLY A 247 1.96 -12.05 -18.42
C GLY A 247 2.10 -11.46 -17.02
N PHE A 248 2.24 -10.14 -16.88
CA PHE A 248 2.19 -9.49 -15.57
C PHE A 248 0.76 -9.36 -15.07
N LEU A 249 0.55 -9.72 -13.82
CA LEU A 249 -0.74 -9.56 -13.15
C LEU A 249 -0.87 -8.15 -12.56
N SER A 250 -2.04 -7.53 -12.76
CA SER A 250 -2.52 -6.35 -12.04
C SER A 250 -3.72 -6.70 -11.21
N ILE A 251 -3.84 -6.11 -10.02
CA ILE A 251 -5.03 -6.19 -9.19
C ILE A 251 -5.76 -4.86 -9.28
N THR A 252 -7.03 -4.89 -9.64
CA THR A 252 -7.84 -3.67 -9.83
C THR A 252 -8.90 -3.49 -8.76
N GLY A 253 -9.14 -4.52 -7.93
CA GLY A 253 -10.09 -4.43 -6.83
C GLY A 253 -10.40 -5.77 -6.19
N ARG A 254 -11.39 -5.75 -5.31
CA ARG A 254 -11.89 -6.93 -4.63
C ARG A 254 -13.40 -7.08 -4.88
N LYS A 255 -13.83 -8.24 -5.31
CA LYS A 255 -15.21 -8.50 -5.75
C LYS A 255 -16.25 -8.17 -4.67
N LYS A 256 -15.95 -8.54 -3.42
CA LYS A 256 -16.82 -8.27 -2.26
C LYS A 256 -16.74 -6.84 -1.73
N GLU A 257 -15.77 -6.05 -2.20
CA GLU A 257 -15.58 -4.65 -1.79
C GLU A 257 -16.02 -3.66 -2.86
N LEU A 258 -16.42 -4.15 -4.05
CA LEU A 258 -16.98 -3.29 -5.08
C LEU A 258 -18.26 -2.62 -4.56
N LEU A 259 -18.27 -1.30 -4.60
CA LEU A 259 -19.43 -0.50 -4.29
C LEU A 259 -20.28 -0.36 -5.54
N VAL A 260 -21.56 -0.72 -5.45
CA VAL A 260 -22.52 -0.51 -6.52
C VAL A 260 -23.36 0.69 -6.15
N THR A 261 -23.09 1.83 -6.77
CA THR A 261 -23.88 3.04 -6.50
C THR A 261 -25.35 2.86 -6.89
N ALA A 262 -26.25 3.69 -6.33
CA ALA A 262 -27.66 3.67 -6.70
C ALA A 262 -27.90 3.85 -8.23
N GLY A 263 -26.95 4.48 -8.93
CA GLY A 263 -26.95 4.60 -10.39
C GLY A 263 -26.40 3.37 -11.14
N GLY A 264 -26.10 2.27 -10.45
CA GLY A 264 -25.58 1.02 -11.04
C GLY A 264 -24.09 1.06 -11.44
N LYS A 265 -23.34 2.09 -11.06
CA LYS A 265 -21.90 2.14 -11.34
C LYS A 265 -21.12 1.32 -10.31
N ASN A 266 -20.28 0.40 -10.78
CA ASN A 266 -19.32 -0.32 -9.96
C ASN A 266 -18.11 0.58 -9.69
N VAL A 267 -17.74 0.74 -8.43
CA VAL A 267 -16.58 1.51 -7.97
C VAL A 267 -15.73 0.65 -7.05
N ALA A 268 -14.46 0.48 -7.40
CA ALA A 268 -13.49 -0.17 -6.52
C ALA A 268 -12.95 0.87 -5.53
N PRO A 269 -12.99 0.63 -4.21
CA PRO A 269 -12.49 1.59 -3.21
C PRO A 269 -10.98 1.82 -3.27
N ALA A 270 -10.19 0.77 -3.47
CA ALA A 270 -8.74 0.81 -3.37
C ALA A 270 -8.07 1.89 -4.25
N PRO A 271 -8.45 2.11 -5.53
CA PRO A 271 -7.89 3.19 -6.36
C PRO A 271 -8.12 4.60 -5.82
N LEU A 272 -9.10 4.77 -4.93
CA LEU A 272 -9.38 6.05 -4.24
C LEU A 272 -8.70 6.11 -2.87
N GLU A 273 -8.73 5.01 -2.11
CA GLU A 273 -8.20 4.93 -0.74
C GLU A 273 -6.67 4.96 -0.71
N ASP A 274 -6.00 4.21 -1.60
CA ASP A 274 -4.54 4.09 -1.60
C ASP A 274 -3.83 5.43 -1.86
N PRO A 275 -4.23 6.25 -2.86
CA PRO A 275 -3.63 7.56 -3.04
C PRO A 275 -3.93 8.54 -1.89
N LEU A 276 -5.10 8.47 -1.27
CA LEU A 276 -5.41 9.28 -0.07
C LEU A 276 -4.46 8.96 1.06
N ARG A 277 -4.22 7.66 1.36
CA ARG A 277 -3.27 7.23 2.40
C ARG A 277 -1.82 7.64 2.14
N ALA A 278 -1.46 7.96 0.90
CA ALA A 278 -0.14 8.52 0.59
C ALA A 278 0.07 9.93 1.16
N ASN A 279 -1.00 10.66 1.53
CA ASN A 279 -0.91 11.94 2.22
C ASN A 279 -0.43 11.74 3.67
N PRO A 280 0.59 12.49 4.14
CA PRO A 280 1.17 12.30 5.47
C PRO A 280 0.18 12.51 6.63
N LEU A 281 -0.86 13.30 6.42
CA LEU A 281 -1.87 13.60 7.44
C LEU A 281 -2.94 12.52 7.55
N ILE A 282 -3.08 11.66 6.53
CA ILE A 282 -4.13 10.62 6.48
C ILE A 282 -3.61 9.31 7.07
N GLY A 283 -4.19 8.88 8.17
CA GLY A 283 -3.95 7.58 8.78
C GLY A 283 -4.63 6.47 7.99
N GLN A 284 -5.94 6.63 7.77
CA GLN A 284 -6.76 5.70 6.98
C GLN A 284 -7.82 6.47 6.18
N ALA A 285 -8.22 5.89 5.05
CA ALA A 285 -9.35 6.35 4.27
C ALA A 285 -10.27 5.16 3.98
N VAL A 286 -11.57 5.34 4.18
CA VAL A 286 -12.60 4.33 3.92
C VAL A 286 -13.61 4.92 2.96
N VAL A 287 -13.58 4.48 1.71
CA VAL A 287 -14.52 4.91 0.68
C VAL A 287 -15.84 4.16 0.85
N ILE A 288 -16.92 4.91 0.82
CA ILE A 288 -18.29 4.43 1.03
C ILE A 288 -19.20 4.88 -0.12
N GLY A 289 -20.30 4.18 -0.38
CA GLY A 289 -21.20 4.54 -1.48
C GLY A 289 -22.02 3.38 -2.02
N ASP A 290 -21.96 2.20 -1.39
CA ASP A 290 -22.79 1.07 -1.80
C ASP A 290 -24.26 1.39 -1.63
N GLN A 291 -25.06 1.21 -2.70
CA GLN A 291 -26.47 1.58 -2.80
C GLN A 291 -26.76 3.07 -2.47
N LYS A 292 -25.75 3.94 -2.54
CA LYS A 292 -25.89 5.37 -2.27
C LYS A 292 -25.79 6.21 -3.54
N PRO A 293 -26.32 7.46 -3.56
CA PRO A 293 -26.38 8.28 -4.77
C PRO A 293 -25.01 8.77 -5.27
N PHE A 294 -23.99 8.77 -4.42
CA PHE A 294 -22.63 9.19 -4.75
C PHE A 294 -21.61 8.52 -3.83
N ILE A 295 -20.34 8.60 -4.23
CA ILE A 295 -19.20 8.12 -3.44
C ILE A 295 -18.79 9.17 -2.41
N ALA A 296 -18.56 8.72 -1.18
CA ALA A 296 -18.04 9.54 -0.09
C ALA A 296 -16.87 8.83 0.62
N ALA A 297 -16.20 9.52 1.55
CA ALA A 297 -15.09 8.93 2.30
C ALA A 297 -15.16 9.31 3.80
N LEU A 298 -14.82 8.33 4.65
CA LEU A 298 -14.44 8.54 6.03
C LEU A 298 -12.92 8.59 6.10
N ILE A 299 -12.35 9.64 6.70
CA ILE A 299 -10.90 9.85 6.75
C ILE A 299 -10.48 9.98 8.21
N SER A 300 -9.53 9.14 8.66
CA SER A 300 -8.89 9.31 9.96
C SER A 300 -7.52 9.94 9.80
N LEU A 301 -7.14 10.80 10.74
CA LEU A 301 -5.82 11.42 10.77
C LEU A 301 -4.78 10.44 11.35
N ASP A 302 -3.52 10.61 10.95
CA ASP A 302 -2.38 9.89 11.52
C ASP A 302 -1.87 10.65 12.76
N ALA A 303 -2.11 10.10 13.94
CA ALA A 303 -1.77 10.74 15.21
C ALA A 303 -0.26 10.95 15.42
N GLU A 304 0.59 10.10 14.81
CA GLU A 304 2.07 10.25 14.90
C GLU A 304 2.56 11.39 14.01
N MET A 305 1.96 11.57 12.85
CA MET A 305 2.37 12.59 11.87
C MET A 305 1.73 13.94 12.12
N LEU A 306 0.56 13.97 12.76
CA LEU A 306 -0.23 15.19 13.00
C LEU A 306 0.57 16.32 13.68
N PRO A 307 1.27 16.12 14.82
CA PRO A 307 2.03 17.19 15.47
C PRO A 307 3.15 17.75 14.58
N ILE A 308 3.80 16.88 13.79
CA ILE A 308 4.89 17.27 12.91
C ILE A 308 4.32 18.10 11.75
N TRP A 309 3.22 17.62 11.15
CA TRP A 309 2.59 18.30 10.04
C TRP A 309 2.03 19.67 10.45
N LEU A 310 1.33 19.75 11.59
CA LEU A 310 0.81 21.01 12.15
C LEU A 310 1.95 22.02 12.34
N GLY A 311 3.06 21.59 12.95
CA GLY A 311 4.20 22.47 13.16
C GLY A 311 4.85 22.98 11.87
N ASN A 312 4.82 22.20 10.78
CA ASN A 312 5.35 22.62 9.49
C ASN A 312 4.41 23.55 8.72
N ASN A 313 3.11 23.55 9.08
CA ASN A 313 2.08 24.29 8.38
C ASN A 313 1.46 25.43 9.23
N GLY A 314 2.11 25.83 10.33
CA GLY A 314 1.69 26.96 11.18
C GLY A 314 0.52 26.64 12.12
N GLY A 315 0.22 25.36 12.35
CA GLY A 315 -0.77 24.90 13.32
C GLY A 315 -0.16 24.67 14.72
N ASP A 316 -1.02 24.50 15.70
CA ASP A 316 -0.60 24.14 17.04
C ASP A 316 -0.31 22.63 17.16
N LYS A 317 0.95 22.31 17.46
CA LYS A 317 1.43 20.92 17.60
C LYS A 317 0.80 20.14 18.75
N SER A 318 0.18 20.84 19.71
CA SER A 318 -0.43 20.23 20.89
C SER A 318 -1.88 19.77 20.65
N MET A 319 -2.48 20.11 19.51
CA MET A 319 -3.83 19.69 19.19
C MET A 319 -3.97 18.18 19.17
N SER A 320 -5.03 17.68 19.78
CA SER A 320 -5.49 16.31 19.63
C SER A 320 -6.04 16.05 18.22
N VAL A 321 -6.19 14.78 17.85
CA VAL A 321 -6.80 14.38 16.57
C VAL A 321 -8.20 14.98 16.42
N SER A 322 -9.02 14.95 17.50
CA SER A 322 -10.39 15.50 17.50
C SER A 322 -10.42 17.02 17.30
N GLU A 323 -9.51 17.76 17.92
CA GLU A 323 -9.42 19.23 17.74
C GLU A 323 -8.94 19.57 16.33
N ALA A 324 -7.90 18.90 15.85
CA ALA A 324 -7.32 19.13 14.54
C ALA A 324 -8.31 18.82 13.40
N ALA A 325 -9.13 17.78 13.54
CA ALA A 325 -10.14 17.40 12.56
C ALA A 325 -11.18 18.50 12.29
N LYS A 326 -11.36 19.43 13.23
CA LYS A 326 -12.31 20.55 13.15
C LYS A 326 -11.71 21.84 12.57
N THR A 327 -10.40 21.87 12.33
CA THR A 327 -9.71 23.07 11.83
C THR A 327 -9.78 23.17 10.31
N ASP A 328 -9.93 24.41 9.81
CA ASP A 328 -9.87 24.68 8.37
C ASP A 328 -8.53 24.28 7.76
N LEU A 329 -7.43 24.43 8.52
CA LEU A 329 -6.09 24.06 8.08
C LEU A 329 -6.02 22.59 7.66
N VAL A 330 -6.51 21.69 8.52
CA VAL A 330 -6.55 20.24 8.28
C VAL A 330 -7.58 19.93 7.19
N ARG A 331 -8.77 20.48 7.27
CA ARG A 331 -9.84 20.27 6.29
C ARG A 331 -9.39 20.64 4.88
N ASN A 332 -8.73 21.79 4.70
CA ASN A 332 -8.23 22.24 3.41
C ASN A 332 -7.17 21.29 2.83
N GLU A 333 -6.28 20.76 3.65
CA GLU A 333 -5.30 19.77 3.20
C GLU A 333 -5.95 18.46 2.76
N ILE A 334 -6.93 17.97 3.53
CA ILE A 334 -7.68 16.77 3.16
C ILE A 334 -8.47 16.99 1.87
N GLN A 335 -9.11 18.17 1.71
CA GLN A 335 -9.80 18.54 0.48
C GLN A 335 -8.85 18.52 -0.73
N ARG A 336 -7.65 19.10 -0.57
CA ARG A 336 -6.62 19.07 -1.61
C ARG A 336 -6.25 17.64 -2.01
N ALA A 337 -6.09 16.74 -1.04
CA ALA A 337 -5.80 15.34 -1.29
C ALA A 337 -6.95 14.64 -2.03
N VAL A 338 -8.18 14.89 -1.63
CA VAL A 338 -9.39 14.35 -2.30
C VAL A 338 -9.50 14.87 -3.73
N ASP A 339 -9.25 16.15 -3.96
CA ASP A 339 -9.30 16.76 -5.31
C ASP A 339 -8.23 16.15 -6.22
N GLU A 340 -7.05 15.87 -5.70
CA GLU A 340 -5.96 15.24 -6.46
C GLU A 340 -6.36 13.82 -6.88
N VAL A 341 -6.90 13.02 -5.97
CA VAL A 341 -7.38 11.66 -6.26
C VAL A 341 -8.53 11.70 -7.27
N ASN A 342 -9.46 12.62 -7.13
CA ASN A 342 -10.60 12.76 -8.02
C ASN A 342 -10.23 13.07 -9.48
N ARG A 343 -9.03 13.65 -9.74
CA ARG A 343 -8.54 13.90 -11.11
C ARG A 343 -8.19 12.60 -11.85
N SER A 344 -7.94 11.51 -11.13
CA SER A 344 -7.53 10.21 -11.70
C SER A 344 -8.71 9.30 -12.04
N VAL A 345 -9.93 9.66 -11.67
CA VAL A 345 -11.13 8.83 -11.81
C VAL A 345 -12.25 9.56 -12.55
N SER A 346 -13.26 8.81 -13.01
CA SER A 346 -14.43 9.42 -13.64
C SER A 346 -15.30 10.17 -12.62
N LYS A 347 -16.11 11.11 -13.12
CA LYS A 347 -17.06 11.89 -12.29
C LYS A 347 -18.00 11.02 -11.45
N ALA A 348 -18.37 9.85 -11.93
CA ALA A 348 -19.23 8.90 -11.23
C ALA A 348 -18.49 8.15 -10.10
N GLU A 349 -17.18 8.04 -10.18
CA GLU A 349 -16.31 7.38 -9.20
C GLU A 349 -15.73 8.35 -8.19
N SER A 350 -15.82 9.67 -8.45
CA SER A 350 -15.19 10.70 -7.62
C SER A 350 -15.87 10.82 -6.24
N ILE A 351 -15.03 11.04 -5.21
CA ILE A 351 -15.47 11.33 -3.85
C ILE A 351 -16.15 12.69 -3.83
N ARG A 352 -17.45 12.73 -3.52
CA ARG A 352 -18.26 13.95 -3.49
C ARG A 352 -18.31 14.63 -2.15
N LYS A 353 -18.23 13.86 -1.09
CA LYS A 353 -18.20 14.33 0.29
C LYS A 353 -17.20 13.50 1.09
N PHE A 354 -16.62 14.09 2.11
CA PHE A 354 -15.83 13.36 3.08
C PHE A 354 -16.09 13.88 4.50
N VAL A 355 -15.84 13.03 5.47
CA VAL A 355 -15.84 13.39 6.89
C VAL A 355 -14.50 12.99 7.48
N ILE A 356 -13.87 13.90 8.21
CA ILE A 356 -12.71 13.61 9.04
C ILE A 356 -13.24 13.11 10.37
N ILE A 357 -13.04 11.81 10.63
CA ILE A 357 -13.48 11.20 11.89
C ILE A 357 -12.52 11.59 13.02
N GLU A 358 -13.07 11.85 14.19
CA GLU A 358 -12.33 12.36 15.35
C GLU A 358 -11.52 11.27 16.08
N THR A 359 -11.48 10.07 15.53
CA THR A 359 -10.84 8.90 16.12
C THR A 359 -9.85 8.28 15.13
N GLU A 360 -8.70 7.85 15.62
CA GLU A 360 -7.75 7.07 14.83
C GLU A 360 -8.27 5.62 14.68
N LEU A 361 -8.21 5.09 13.45
CA LEU A 361 -8.51 3.69 13.19
C LEU A 361 -7.26 2.85 13.46
N THR A 362 -7.31 2.02 14.50
CA THR A 362 -6.18 1.20 14.96
C THR A 362 -6.56 -0.27 15.14
N GLU A 363 -5.57 -1.12 15.44
CA GLU A 363 -5.82 -2.51 15.87
C GLU A 363 -6.49 -2.55 17.23
N GLU A 364 -6.07 -1.68 18.17
CA GLU A 364 -6.61 -1.59 19.52
C GLU A 364 -8.09 -1.15 19.52
N SER A 365 -8.47 -0.22 18.64
CA SER A 365 -9.87 0.17 18.44
C SER A 365 -10.70 -0.88 17.70
N GLY A 366 -10.09 -1.98 17.26
CA GLY A 366 -10.78 -3.06 16.55
C GLY A 366 -11.03 -2.81 15.07
N HIS A 367 -10.64 -1.65 14.52
CA HIS A 367 -10.89 -1.25 13.13
C HIS A 367 -9.87 -1.77 12.14
N LEU A 368 -8.66 -2.12 12.61
CA LEU A 368 -7.62 -2.72 11.77
C LEU A 368 -7.33 -4.16 12.19
N THR A 369 -6.79 -4.93 11.26
CA THR A 369 -6.14 -6.21 11.55
C THR A 369 -4.70 -5.97 12.03
N PRO A 370 -4.01 -6.98 12.64
CA PRO A 370 -2.58 -6.89 12.94
C PRO A 370 -1.67 -6.60 11.74
N SER A 371 -2.16 -6.82 10.53
CA SER A 371 -1.49 -6.47 9.27
C SER A 371 -1.91 -5.09 8.72
N LEU A 372 -2.53 -4.26 9.56
CA LEU A 372 -2.98 -2.88 9.27
C LEU A 372 -4.04 -2.79 8.15
N LYS A 373 -4.78 -3.85 7.89
CA LYS A 373 -5.91 -3.85 6.94
C LYS A 373 -7.19 -3.41 7.62
N ILE A 374 -7.97 -2.57 6.94
CA ILE A 374 -9.26 -2.07 7.41
C ILE A 374 -10.27 -3.22 7.53
N LYS A 375 -10.91 -3.34 8.69
CA LYS A 375 -12.09 -4.17 8.90
C LYS A 375 -13.33 -3.36 8.53
N ARG A 376 -13.60 -3.26 7.22
CA ARG A 376 -14.62 -2.37 6.65
C ARG A 376 -15.98 -2.51 7.32
N ASN A 377 -16.45 -3.73 7.58
CA ASN A 377 -17.74 -3.96 8.23
C ASN A 377 -17.80 -3.36 9.64
N GLN A 378 -16.68 -3.44 10.41
CA GLN A 378 -16.61 -2.84 11.74
C GLN A 378 -16.67 -1.32 11.66
N VAL A 379 -15.88 -0.71 10.75
CA VAL A 379 -15.93 0.74 10.54
C VAL A 379 -17.31 1.19 10.10
N MET A 380 -17.95 0.50 9.18
CA MET A 380 -19.32 0.83 8.74
C MET A 380 -20.35 0.70 9.84
N SER A 381 -20.21 -0.25 10.75
CA SER A 381 -21.07 -0.41 11.91
C SER A 381 -20.89 0.73 12.91
N ASP A 382 -19.66 1.01 13.30
CA ASP A 382 -19.35 1.96 14.37
C ASP A 382 -19.57 3.42 13.95
N PHE A 383 -19.39 3.73 12.67
CA PHE A 383 -19.61 5.05 12.08
C PHE A 383 -20.92 5.18 11.30
N SER A 384 -21.88 4.25 11.49
CA SER A 384 -23.18 4.31 10.79
C SER A 384 -23.90 5.65 10.97
N PRO A 385 -23.94 6.32 12.15
CA PRO A 385 -24.59 7.62 12.26
C PRO A 385 -23.93 8.70 11.39
N VAL A 386 -22.60 8.70 11.28
CA VAL A 386 -21.85 9.62 10.42
C VAL A 386 -22.14 9.35 8.95
N VAL A 387 -22.21 8.07 8.56
CA VAL A 387 -22.58 7.66 7.20
C VAL A 387 -24.00 8.12 6.85
N ASP A 388 -24.96 7.96 7.77
CA ASP A 388 -26.34 8.39 7.56
C ASP A 388 -26.45 9.93 7.45
N GLU A 389 -25.64 10.68 8.20
CA GLU A 389 -25.56 12.15 8.07
C GLU A 389 -25.02 12.57 6.70
N ILE A 390 -23.97 11.91 6.17
CA ILE A 390 -23.43 12.21 4.83
C ILE A 390 -24.49 12.11 3.74
N TYR A 391 -25.38 11.12 3.83
CA TYR A 391 -26.39 10.83 2.81
C TYR A 391 -27.80 11.33 3.18
N GLY A 392 -28.01 11.75 4.42
CA GLY A 392 -29.29 12.24 4.91
C GLY A 392 -29.66 13.61 4.36
N SER A 393 -30.99 13.91 4.34
CA SER A 393 -31.54 15.16 3.84
C SER A 393 -31.73 16.26 4.93
N GLY A 394 -31.05 16.12 6.08
CA GLY A 394 -31.11 17.09 7.18
C GLY A 394 -30.16 18.27 6.99
N PRO A 395 -30.34 19.43 7.68
CA PRO A 395 -29.36 20.50 7.70
C PRO A 395 -28.09 19.94 8.34
N SER A 396 -27.10 19.66 7.52
CA SER A 396 -25.87 18.98 7.93
C SER A 396 -24.89 20.00 8.50
N THR A 397 -24.28 19.65 9.63
CA THR A 397 -23.01 20.21 10.09
C THR A 397 -21.85 19.83 9.17
N VAL A 398 -22.11 19.00 8.16
CA VAL A 398 -21.17 18.61 7.10
C VAL A 398 -21.33 19.59 5.94
N GLU A 399 -20.61 20.69 5.96
CA GLU A 399 -20.57 21.60 4.82
C GLU A 399 -20.01 20.89 3.58
N ALA A 400 -20.83 20.84 2.55
CA ALA A 400 -20.46 20.31 1.25
C ALA A 400 -19.43 21.24 0.60
N ALA A 401 -18.20 20.78 0.47
CA ALA A 401 -17.26 21.40 -0.46
C ALA A 401 -17.61 20.94 -1.89
N VAL A 402 -18.65 21.54 -2.48
CA VAL A 402 -18.88 21.46 -3.92
C VAL A 402 -19.53 22.77 -4.38
N ASN A 403 -18.70 23.68 -4.85
CA ASN A 403 -19.10 24.65 -5.88
C ASN A 403 -17.96 24.76 -6.88
N GLY A 404 -18.27 24.46 -8.13
CA GLY A 404 -17.40 24.64 -9.31
C GLY A 404 -17.35 23.40 -10.17
#